data_c4a998995cd2536577ac0d6223fc605d
#
_entry.id   c4a998995cd2536577ac0d6223fc605d
#
_cell.length_a   1.000
_cell.length_b   1.000
_cell.length_c   1.000
_cell.angle_alpha   90.00
_cell.angle_beta   90.00
_cell.angle_gamma   90.00
#
_symmetry.space_group_name_H-M   'P 1'
#
loop_
_entity.id
_entity.type
_entity.pdbx_description
1 polymer ?
#
loop_
_entity_poly.entity_id
_entity_poly.type
_entity_poly.pdbx_seq_one_letter_code
_entity_poly.pdbx_strand_id
1 'polypeptide(L)'
;ASAPIFTAILSLIFLKENPSAITWLTIFFALISIIIIGWGSYTTEGFIGDIFALIAGFCAAASAILVRYFKDKDLVPSVVIGCILTALYCLPFSPDLTVKNEQIIYLILMGFIIIPSAFIVLTIAPRYAPAHEVTLIFLLESILGTLWVWFVISEKPPLNTLIGGGMLLSSVFVFVLITAKEEYKSNVS
;
A
#
# COMPACT_ATOMS: atom_id res chain seq x y z
N ALA A 1 5.15 2.99 -2.28
CA ALA A 1 5.62 1.74 -2.90
C ALA A 1 6.85 1.13 -2.21
N SER A 2 7.55 1.85 -1.33
CA SER A 2 8.70 1.33 -0.53
C SER A 2 8.28 0.45 0.66
N ALA A 3 7.01 0.45 1.06
CA ALA A 3 6.51 -0.27 2.22
C ALA A 3 6.89 -1.78 2.25
N PRO A 4 6.80 -2.57 1.16
CA PRO A 4 7.10 -4.00 1.24
C PRO A 4 8.53 -4.33 1.65
N ILE A 5 9.52 -3.52 1.23
CA ILE A 5 10.91 -3.75 1.65
C ILE A 5 11.09 -3.47 3.15
N PHE A 6 10.51 -2.38 3.65
CA PHE A 6 10.52 -2.08 5.09
C PHE A 6 9.78 -3.15 5.88
N THR A 7 8.63 -3.62 5.38
CA THR A 7 7.87 -4.69 6.06
C THR A 7 8.65 -5.99 6.10
N ALA A 8 9.31 -6.39 5.01
CA ALA A 8 10.13 -7.59 4.98
C ALA A 8 11.30 -7.51 5.98
N ILE A 9 12.00 -6.38 6.05
CA ILE A 9 13.09 -6.16 7.00
C ILE A 9 12.56 -6.15 8.44
N LEU A 10 11.48 -5.43 8.72
CA LEU A 10 10.89 -5.37 10.06
C LEU A 10 10.31 -6.72 10.49
N SER A 11 9.74 -7.54 9.57
CA SER A 11 9.29 -8.91 9.84
C SER A 11 10.42 -9.79 10.34
N LEU A 12 11.60 -9.70 9.70
CA LEU A 12 12.79 -10.45 10.14
C LEU A 12 13.20 -10.05 11.55
N ILE A 13 13.19 -8.74 11.86
CA ILE A 13 13.72 -8.22 13.13
C ILE A 13 12.74 -8.46 14.29
N PHE A 14 11.47 -8.11 14.11
CA PHE A 14 10.49 -8.07 15.20
C PHE A 14 9.63 -9.33 15.30
N LEU A 15 9.26 -9.92 14.17
CA LEU A 15 8.38 -11.08 14.14
C LEU A 15 9.15 -12.40 14.01
N LYS A 16 10.46 -12.33 13.65
CA LYS A 16 11.28 -13.49 13.31
C LYS A 16 10.67 -14.36 12.21
N GLU A 17 9.79 -13.76 11.39
CA GLU A 17 9.26 -14.39 10.20
C GLU A 17 10.27 -14.21 9.06
N ASN A 18 10.66 -15.32 8.42
CA ASN A 18 11.59 -15.30 7.30
C ASN A 18 10.82 -15.20 5.98
N PRO A 19 10.88 -14.05 5.26
CA PRO A 19 10.29 -13.97 3.94
C PRO A 19 10.93 -15.00 3.00
N SER A 20 10.12 -15.64 2.18
CA SER A 20 10.58 -16.64 1.22
C SER A 20 11.49 -16.02 0.14
N ALA A 21 12.26 -16.84 -0.55
CA ALA A 21 13.08 -16.36 -1.67
C ALA A 21 12.23 -15.69 -2.75
N ILE A 22 11.02 -16.20 -2.99
CA ILE A 22 10.08 -15.60 -3.94
C ILE A 22 9.60 -14.21 -3.47
N THR A 23 9.41 -14.00 -2.18
CA THR A 23 9.09 -12.69 -1.60
C THR A 23 10.19 -11.67 -1.92
N TRP A 24 11.45 -12.02 -1.68
CA TRP A 24 12.59 -11.16 -1.98
C TRP A 24 12.72 -10.85 -3.47
N LEU A 25 12.50 -11.85 -4.31
CA LEU A 25 12.52 -11.67 -5.76
C LEU A 25 11.40 -10.72 -6.22
N THR A 26 10.20 -10.88 -5.66
CA THR A 26 9.05 -10.01 -5.97
C THR A 26 9.33 -8.57 -5.52
N ILE A 27 9.89 -8.36 -4.31
CA ILE A 27 10.30 -7.04 -3.83
C ILE A 27 11.31 -6.40 -4.78
N PHE A 28 12.30 -7.17 -5.25
CA PHE A 28 13.30 -6.68 -6.20
C PHE A 28 12.67 -6.21 -7.52
N PHE A 29 11.79 -7.02 -8.12
CA PHE A 29 11.07 -6.62 -9.33
C PHE A 29 10.11 -5.45 -9.10
N ALA A 30 9.46 -5.38 -7.93
CA ALA A 30 8.64 -4.25 -7.56
C ALA A 30 9.45 -2.94 -7.48
N LEU A 31 10.65 -2.98 -6.90
CA LEU A 31 11.54 -1.80 -6.83
C LEU A 31 11.97 -1.34 -8.24
N ILE A 32 12.36 -2.27 -9.11
CA ILE A 32 12.70 -1.94 -10.50
C ILE A 32 11.50 -1.30 -11.20
N SER A 33 10.31 -1.86 -11.03
CA SER A 33 9.07 -1.34 -11.62
C SER A 33 8.81 0.11 -11.19
N ILE A 34 9.00 0.43 -9.90
CA ILE A 34 8.83 1.78 -9.35
C ILE A 34 9.86 2.74 -9.94
N ILE A 35 11.11 2.31 -10.10
CA ILE A 35 12.15 3.12 -10.73
C ILE A 35 11.76 3.43 -12.19
N ILE A 36 11.25 2.45 -12.94
CA ILE A 36 10.79 2.64 -14.32
C ILE A 36 9.61 3.62 -14.36
N ILE A 37 8.64 3.49 -13.48
CA ILE A 37 7.47 4.40 -13.40
C ILE A 37 7.92 5.84 -13.11
N GLY A 38 8.84 6.01 -12.17
CA GLY A 38 9.39 7.31 -11.80
C GLY A 38 10.38 7.89 -12.81
N TRP A 39 10.86 7.10 -13.76
CA TRP A 39 11.87 7.53 -14.73
C TRP A 39 11.32 8.65 -15.63
N GLY A 40 11.90 9.82 -15.52
CA GLY A 40 11.46 11.02 -16.25
C GLY A 40 10.66 12.02 -15.42
N SER A 41 10.29 11.69 -14.18
CA SER A 41 9.59 12.59 -13.25
C SER A 41 10.54 13.23 -12.21
N TYR A 42 11.84 12.97 -12.33
CA TYR A 42 12.83 13.50 -11.39
C TYR A 42 13.04 15.01 -11.60
N THR A 43 12.46 15.80 -10.72
CA THR A 43 12.75 17.23 -10.58
C THR A 43 13.47 17.47 -9.25
N THR A 44 14.36 18.44 -9.20
CA THR A 44 15.06 18.81 -7.96
C THR A 44 14.11 19.22 -6.84
N GLU A 45 12.91 19.67 -7.18
CA GLU A 45 11.84 20.01 -6.23
C GLU A 45 11.16 18.76 -5.65
N GLY A 46 11.27 17.61 -6.30
CA GLY A 46 10.70 16.34 -5.85
C GLY A 46 11.43 15.67 -4.68
N PHE A 47 12.69 16.02 -4.41
CA PHE A 47 13.52 15.31 -3.43
C PHE A 47 12.94 15.33 -2.01
N ILE A 48 12.37 16.45 -1.57
CA ILE A 48 11.72 16.55 -0.25
C ILE A 48 10.47 15.65 -0.21
N GLY A 49 9.69 15.63 -1.29
CA GLY A 49 8.54 14.74 -1.44
C GLY A 49 8.93 13.27 -1.39
N ASP A 50 10.06 12.89 -2.00
CA ASP A 50 10.57 11.51 -1.97
C ASP A 50 10.98 11.07 -0.56
N ILE A 51 11.58 11.96 0.24
CA ILE A 51 11.89 11.70 1.66
C ILE A 51 10.59 11.46 2.45
N PHE A 52 9.58 12.32 2.28
CA PHE A 52 8.29 12.13 2.96
C PHE A 52 7.61 10.83 2.51
N ALA A 53 7.70 10.47 1.24
CA ALA A 53 7.18 9.21 0.72
C ALA A 53 7.88 7.98 1.32
N LEU A 54 9.20 8.05 1.54
CA LEU A 54 9.95 7.00 2.24
C LEU A 54 9.53 6.87 3.71
N ILE A 55 9.38 8.00 4.42
CA ILE A 55 8.91 8.03 5.81
C ILE A 55 7.49 7.44 5.89
N ALA A 56 6.58 7.84 5.00
CA ALA A 56 5.23 7.29 4.94
C ALA A 56 5.23 5.78 4.68
N GLY A 57 6.08 5.30 3.76
CA GLY A 57 6.27 3.88 3.51
C GLY A 57 6.79 3.10 4.73
N PHE A 58 7.71 3.68 5.47
CA PHE A 58 8.20 3.12 6.72
C PHE A 58 7.10 3.07 7.80
N CYS A 59 6.32 4.14 7.97
CA CYS A 59 5.20 4.17 8.91
C CYS A 59 4.12 3.15 8.56
N ALA A 60 3.80 2.98 7.27
CA ALA A 60 2.88 1.97 6.80
C ALA A 60 3.38 0.55 7.11
N ALA A 61 4.67 0.28 6.87
CA ALA A 61 5.30 -0.98 7.22
C ALA A 61 5.28 -1.25 8.73
N ALA A 62 5.62 -0.25 9.54
CA ALA A 62 5.59 -0.35 11.00
C ALA A 62 4.17 -0.63 11.51
N SER A 63 3.15 0.01 10.92
CA SER A 63 1.76 -0.25 11.24
C SER A 63 1.36 -1.71 10.94
N ALA A 64 1.71 -2.25 9.77
CA ALA A 64 1.44 -3.64 9.41
C ALA A 64 2.13 -4.64 10.36
N ILE A 65 3.37 -4.35 10.76
CA ILE A 65 4.10 -5.17 11.73
C ILE A 65 3.45 -5.12 13.11
N LEU A 66 3.02 -3.95 13.59
CA LEU A 66 2.32 -3.81 14.86
C LEU A 66 0.99 -4.59 14.87
N VAL A 67 0.23 -4.51 13.79
CA VAL A 67 -1.00 -5.30 13.64
C VAL A 67 -0.71 -6.80 13.69
N ARG A 68 0.34 -7.25 13.01
CA ARG A 68 0.76 -8.66 13.01
C ARG A 68 1.26 -9.11 14.38
N TYR A 69 2.02 -8.27 15.07
CA TYR A 69 2.56 -8.55 16.40
C TYR A 69 1.45 -8.68 17.45
N PHE A 70 0.44 -7.80 17.38
CA PHE A 70 -0.72 -7.81 18.28
C PHE A 70 -1.95 -8.45 17.65
N LYS A 71 -1.79 -9.50 16.84
CA LYS A 71 -2.87 -10.16 16.09
C LYS A 71 -4.07 -10.59 16.95
N ASP A 72 -3.84 -10.87 18.24
CA ASP A 72 -4.88 -11.29 19.20
C ASP A 72 -5.67 -10.11 19.77
N LYS A 73 -5.26 -8.87 19.48
CA LYS A 73 -5.94 -7.65 19.95
C LYS A 73 -6.71 -6.98 18.83
N ASP A 74 -7.84 -6.38 19.16
CA ASP A 74 -8.56 -5.55 18.20
C ASP A 74 -7.92 -4.16 18.13
N LEU A 75 -7.26 -3.86 16.99
CA LEU A 75 -6.59 -2.59 16.72
C LEU A 75 -7.46 -1.63 15.88
N VAL A 76 -8.64 -2.03 15.44
CA VAL A 76 -9.56 -1.17 14.69
C VAL A 76 -9.86 0.15 15.43
N PRO A 77 -10.12 0.15 16.76
CA PRO A 77 -10.31 1.39 17.49
C PRO A 77 -9.12 2.36 17.43
N SER A 78 -7.89 1.83 17.38
CA SER A 78 -6.67 2.67 17.28
C SER A 78 -6.58 3.39 15.93
N VAL A 79 -7.08 2.77 14.87
CA VAL A 79 -7.16 3.40 13.54
C VAL A 79 -8.13 4.58 13.56
N VAL A 80 -9.29 4.42 14.20
CA VAL A 80 -10.27 5.50 14.33
C VAL A 80 -9.67 6.70 15.07
N ILE A 81 -8.99 6.45 16.19
CA ILE A 81 -8.29 7.50 16.94
C ILE A 81 -7.22 8.15 16.06
N GLY A 82 -6.44 7.37 15.33
CA GLY A 82 -5.43 7.87 14.40
C GLY A 82 -6.01 8.77 13.31
N CYS A 83 -7.14 8.40 12.73
CA CYS A 83 -7.85 9.23 11.75
C CYS A 83 -8.33 10.55 12.33
N ILE A 84 -8.88 10.54 13.55
CA ILE A 84 -9.32 11.76 14.23
C ILE A 84 -8.13 12.68 14.52
N LEU A 85 -7.03 12.14 15.05
CA LEU A 85 -5.81 12.91 15.33
C LEU A 85 -5.23 13.51 14.05
N THR A 86 -5.21 12.75 12.96
CA THR A 86 -4.75 13.23 11.65
C THR A 86 -5.63 14.37 11.14
N ALA A 87 -6.95 14.23 11.25
CA ALA A 87 -7.90 15.28 10.85
C ALA A 87 -7.67 16.56 11.67
N LEU A 88 -7.54 16.45 13.00
CA LEU A 88 -7.25 17.59 13.87
C LEU A 88 -5.91 18.24 13.56
N TYR A 89 -4.88 17.46 13.25
CA TYR A 89 -3.57 17.96 12.87
C TYR A 89 -3.58 18.70 11.53
N CYS A 90 -4.33 18.21 10.53
CA CYS A 90 -4.39 18.79 9.20
C CYS A 90 -5.25 20.06 9.14
N LEU A 91 -6.24 20.24 10.04
CA LEU A 91 -7.16 21.37 10.06
C LEU A 91 -6.47 22.75 9.99
N PRO A 92 -5.42 23.05 10.80
CA PRO A 92 -4.76 24.34 10.77
C PRO A 92 -4.00 24.63 9.48
N PHE A 93 -3.66 23.59 8.71
CA PHE A 93 -2.90 23.68 7.46
C PHE A 93 -3.79 23.71 6.21
N SER A 94 -5.11 23.61 6.39
CA SER A 94 -6.09 23.68 5.29
C SER A 94 -6.51 25.15 5.07
N PRO A 95 -6.04 25.79 3.99
CA PRO A 95 -6.30 27.21 3.75
C PRO A 95 -7.77 27.51 3.41
N ASP A 96 -8.46 26.56 2.77
CA ASP A 96 -9.87 26.71 2.33
C ASP A 96 -10.62 25.40 2.51
N LEU A 97 -11.66 25.42 3.36
CA LEU A 97 -12.61 24.33 3.54
C LEU A 97 -13.87 24.47 2.66
N THR A 98 -13.82 25.34 1.65
CA THR A 98 -14.94 25.55 0.73
C THR A 98 -15.05 24.39 -0.26
N VAL A 99 -16.13 23.63 -0.13
CA VAL A 99 -16.42 22.50 -1.00
C VAL A 99 -17.61 22.88 -1.90
N LYS A 100 -17.47 22.64 -3.21
CA LYS A 100 -18.59 22.81 -4.14
C LYS A 100 -19.67 21.77 -3.85
N ASN A 101 -20.95 22.19 -3.92
CA ASN A 101 -22.08 21.30 -3.63
C ASN A 101 -22.06 19.98 -4.41
N GLU A 102 -21.58 19.99 -5.64
CA GLU A 102 -21.43 18.81 -6.51
C GLU A 102 -20.41 17.80 -5.98
N GLN A 103 -19.44 18.24 -5.17
CA GLN A 103 -18.36 17.41 -4.65
C GLN A 103 -18.69 16.81 -3.28
N ILE A 104 -19.70 17.32 -2.58
CA ILE A 104 -20.07 16.89 -1.22
C ILE A 104 -20.41 15.40 -1.19
N ILE A 105 -21.18 14.91 -2.18
CA ILE A 105 -21.58 13.50 -2.22
C ILE A 105 -20.36 12.57 -2.35
N TYR A 106 -19.38 12.95 -3.18
CA TYR A 106 -18.14 12.19 -3.34
C TYR A 106 -17.30 12.19 -2.07
N LEU A 107 -17.22 13.32 -1.35
CA LEU A 107 -16.51 13.40 -0.08
C LEU A 107 -17.18 12.57 1.01
N ILE A 108 -18.50 12.56 1.08
CA ILE A 108 -19.25 11.72 2.03
C ILE A 108 -18.99 10.25 1.72
N LEU A 109 -19.08 9.84 0.45
CA LEU A 109 -18.88 8.46 0.02
C LEU A 109 -17.44 7.99 0.28
N MET A 110 -16.46 8.82 -0.03
CA MET A 110 -15.05 8.55 0.26
C MET A 110 -14.78 8.48 1.76
N GLY A 111 -15.25 9.47 2.53
CA GLY A 111 -14.92 9.60 3.96
C GLY A 111 -15.66 8.61 4.87
N PHE A 112 -16.88 8.23 4.55
CA PHE A 112 -17.69 7.35 5.41
C PHE A 112 -17.75 5.90 4.94
N ILE A 113 -17.50 5.62 3.68
CA ILE A 113 -17.65 4.25 3.15
C ILE A 113 -16.30 3.72 2.64
N ILE A 114 -15.71 4.37 1.64
CA ILE A 114 -14.55 3.80 0.92
C ILE A 114 -13.31 3.77 1.83
N ILE A 115 -12.91 4.90 2.39
CA ILE A 115 -11.72 4.99 3.22
C ILE A 115 -11.84 4.14 4.49
N PRO A 116 -12.92 4.21 5.30
CA PRO A 116 -13.04 3.37 6.47
C PRO A 116 -13.02 1.88 6.15
N SER A 117 -13.72 1.43 5.10
CA SER A 117 -13.71 0.02 4.71
C SER A 117 -12.32 -0.46 4.29
N ALA A 118 -11.58 0.34 3.52
CA ALA A 118 -10.21 0.03 3.13
C ALA A 118 -9.27 -0.06 4.35
N PHE A 119 -9.36 0.89 5.28
CA PHE A 119 -8.55 0.86 6.51
C PHE A 119 -8.88 -0.30 7.43
N ILE A 120 -10.16 -0.71 7.52
CA ILE A 120 -10.56 -1.91 8.28
C ILE A 120 -9.90 -3.15 7.67
N VAL A 121 -9.98 -3.34 6.35
CA VAL A 121 -9.34 -4.47 5.67
C VAL A 121 -7.83 -4.44 5.88
N LEU A 122 -7.20 -3.27 5.71
CA LEU A 122 -5.76 -3.08 5.91
C LEU A 122 -5.31 -3.44 7.34
N THR A 123 -6.15 -3.15 8.33
CA THR A 123 -5.87 -3.44 9.74
C THR A 123 -6.12 -4.91 10.09
N ILE A 124 -7.02 -5.58 9.38
CA ILE A 124 -7.36 -6.98 9.66
C ILE A 124 -6.44 -7.94 8.89
N ALA A 125 -6.09 -7.65 7.66
CA ALA A 125 -5.34 -8.54 6.77
C ALA A 125 -4.02 -9.07 7.38
N PRO A 126 -3.15 -8.26 8.04
CA PRO A 126 -1.91 -8.76 8.64
C PRO A 126 -2.11 -9.71 9.83
N ARG A 127 -3.33 -9.88 10.33
CA ARG A 127 -3.63 -10.87 11.37
C ARG A 127 -3.61 -12.29 10.81
N TYR A 128 -4.05 -12.45 9.55
CA TYR A 128 -4.26 -13.74 8.92
C TYR A 128 -3.11 -14.15 7.99
N ALA A 129 -2.37 -13.18 7.46
CA ALA A 129 -1.26 -13.41 6.54
C ALA A 129 0.02 -12.68 7.00
N PRO A 130 1.21 -13.13 6.59
CA PRO A 130 2.46 -12.43 6.88
C PRO A 130 2.41 -10.97 6.42
N ALA A 131 2.90 -10.05 7.25
CA ALA A 131 2.77 -8.62 6.98
C ALA A 131 3.44 -8.18 5.66
N HIS A 132 4.56 -8.82 5.29
CA HIS A 132 5.26 -8.54 4.04
C HIS A 132 4.49 -9.01 2.80
N GLU A 133 3.73 -10.09 2.89
CA GLU A 133 2.85 -10.55 1.79
C GLU A 133 1.68 -9.61 1.58
N VAL A 134 1.04 -9.20 2.68
CA VAL A 134 -0.06 -8.22 2.65
C VAL A 134 0.40 -6.93 1.97
N THR A 135 1.55 -6.39 2.35
CA THR A 135 2.06 -5.15 1.76
C THR A 135 2.47 -5.28 0.29
N LEU A 136 2.90 -6.47 -0.17
CA LEU A 136 3.13 -6.75 -1.59
C LEU A 136 1.82 -6.71 -2.39
N ILE A 137 0.76 -7.32 -1.87
CA ILE A 137 -0.55 -7.31 -2.52
C ILE A 137 -1.10 -5.88 -2.62
N PHE A 138 -0.86 -5.03 -1.58
CA PHE A 138 -1.26 -3.62 -1.63
C PHE A 138 -0.57 -2.81 -2.73
N LEU A 139 0.58 -3.24 -3.27
CA LEU A 139 1.15 -2.57 -4.44
C LEU A 139 0.24 -2.62 -5.67
N LEU A 140 -0.66 -3.60 -5.76
CA LEU A 140 -1.64 -3.67 -6.84
C LEU A 140 -2.58 -2.47 -6.86
N GLU A 141 -2.87 -1.87 -5.69
CA GLU A 141 -3.70 -0.66 -5.58
C GLU A 141 -3.18 0.46 -6.47
N SER A 142 -1.87 0.71 -6.45
CA SER A 142 -1.26 1.79 -7.25
C SER A 142 -1.49 1.62 -8.74
N ILE A 143 -1.50 0.38 -9.23
CA ILE A 143 -1.69 0.09 -10.65
C ILE A 143 -3.17 0.07 -11.01
N LEU A 144 -3.98 -0.57 -10.19
CA LEU A 144 -5.43 -0.60 -10.39
C LEU A 144 -6.01 0.81 -10.36
N GLY A 145 -5.53 1.68 -9.45
CA GLY A 145 -5.89 3.09 -9.41
C GLY A 145 -5.58 3.81 -10.73
N THR A 146 -4.38 3.62 -11.27
CA THR A 146 -3.97 4.20 -12.56
C THR A 146 -4.84 3.67 -13.71
N LEU A 147 -5.16 2.38 -13.73
CA LEU A 147 -6.05 1.79 -14.74
C LEU A 147 -7.47 2.36 -14.65
N TRP A 148 -8.03 2.52 -13.44
CA TRP A 148 -9.34 3.13 -13.24
C TRP A 148 -9.39 4.58 -13.75
N VAL A 149 -8.36 5.39 -13.46
CA VAL A 149 -8.23 6.76 -13.98
C VAL A 149 -8.23 6.74 -15.52
N TRP A 150 -7.47 5.83 -16.13
CA TRP A 150 -7.45 5.69 -17.58
C TRP A 150 -8.82 5.33 -18.16
N PHE A 151 -9.51 4.35 -17.58
CA PHE A 151 -10.83 3.93 -18.09
C PHE A 151 -11.93 4.97 -17.86
N VAL A 152 -11.95 5.64 -16.71
CA VAL A 152 -13.05 6.56 -16.33
C VAL A 152 -12.81 7.96 -16.86
N ILE A 153 -11.58 8.47 -16.76
CA ILE A 153 -11.24 9.86 -17.14
C ILE A 153 -10.64 9.93 -18.53
N SER A 154 -10.33 8.78 -19.17
CA SER A 154 -9.68 8.66 -20.47
C SER A 154 -8.29 9.33 -20.53
N GLU A 155 -7.65 9.54 -19.39
CA GLU A 155 -6.31 10.07 -19.30
C GLU A 155 -5.30 8.92 -19.52
N LYS A 156 -4.59 8.97 -20.66
CA LYS A 156 -3.64 7.92 -21.02
C LYS A 156 -2.39 8.01 -20.14
N PRO A 157 -2.06 6.93 -19.40
CA PRO A 157 -0.84 6.90 -18.61
C PRO A 157 0.41 6.95 -19.53
N PRO A 158 1.52 7.53 -19.06
CA PRO A 158 2.79 7.52 -19.76
C PRO A 158 3.27 6.09 -20.04
N LEU A 159 4.05 5.91 -21.11
CA LEU A 159 4.57 4.59 -21.48
C LEU A 159 5.36 3.91 -20.34
N ASN A 160 6.13 4.69 -19.58
CA ASN A 160 6.89 4.19 -18.44
C ASN A 160 5.96 3.61 -17.35
N THR A 161 4.81 4.22 -17.12
CA THR A 161 3.80 3.72 -16.18
C THR A 161 3.18 2.41 -16.68
N LEU A 162 2.95 2.28 -17.99
CA LEU A 162 2.43 1.03 -18.56
C LEU A 162 3.45 -0.11 -18.45
N ILE A 163 4.72 0.14 -18.78
CA ILE A 163 5.80 -0.87 -18.70
C ILE A 163 6.05 -1.27 -17.24
N GLY A 164 6.31 -0.29 -16.37
CA GLY A 164 6.58 -0.55 -14.95
C GLY A 164 5.36 -1.15 -14.24
N GLY A 165 4.14 -0.66 -14.55
CA GLY A 165 2.90 -1.21 -14.03
C GLY A 165 2.67 -2.66 -14.46
N GLY A 166 2.88 -2.98 -15.73
CA GLY A 166 2.78 -4.35 -16.24
C GLY A 166 3.79 -5.31 -15.59
N MET A 167 5.03 -4.84 -15.37
CA MET A 167 6.07 -5.61 -14.68
C MET A 167 5.72 -5.85 -13.20
N LEU A 168 5.18 -4.84 -12.51
CA LEU A 168 4.75 -4.96 -11.13
C LEU A 168 3.56 -5.93 -11.00
N LEU A 169 2.53 -5.78 -11.86
CA LEU A 169 1.38 -6.70 -11.89
C LEU A 169 1.82 -8.15 -12.09
N SER A 170 2.69 -8.40 -13.08
CA SER A 170 3.16 -9.75 -13.37
C SER A 170 3.97 -10.34 -12.21
N SER A 171 4.83 -9.56 -11.56
CA SER A 171 5.63 -10.03 -10.43
C SER A 171 4.76 -10.39 -9.21
N VAL A 172 3.78 -9.55 -8.87
CA VAL A 172 2.86 -9.84 -7.76
C VAL A 172 1.91 -10.98 -8.10
N PHE A 173 1.44 -11.08 -9.36
CA PHE A 173 0.60 -12.19 -9.79
C PHE A 173 1.32 -13.53 -9.68
N VAL A 174 2.56 -13.62 -10.15
CA VAL A 174 3.41 -14.83 -10.00
C VAL A 174 3.63 -15.16 -8.52
N PHE A 175 3.89 -14.16 -7.69
CA PHE A 175 4.04 -14.34 -6.25
C PHE A 175 2.78 -14.97 -5.63
N VAL A 176 1.59 -14.42 -5.90
CA VAL A 176 0.32 -14.94 -5.37
C VAL A 176 0.07 -16.38 -5.82
N LEU A 177 0.34 -16.69 -7.09
CA LEU A 177 0.16 -18.07 -7.61
C LEU A 177 1.08 -19.09 -6.93
N ILE A 178 2.34 -18.71 -6.69
CA ILE A 178 3.32 -19.62 -6.05
C ILE A 178 2.95 -19.82 -4.58
N THR A 179 2.68 -18.74 -3.84
CA THR A 179 2.32 -18.79 -2.43
C THR A 179 1.03 -19.59 -2.23
N ALA A 180 -0.02 -19.36 -3.02
CA ALA A 180 -1.25 -20.14 -2.95
C ALA A 180 -1.04 -21.64 -3.23
N LYS A 181 -0.13 -21.98 -4.14
CA LYS A 181 0.20 -23.38 -4.43
C LYS A 181 0.98 -24.06 -3.29
N GLU A 182 1.85 -23.32 -2.63
CA GLU A 182 2.61 -23.82 -1.47
C GLU A 182 1.69 -24.06 -0.27
N GLU A 183 0.77 -23.14 0.03
CA GLU A 183 -0.24 -23.33 1.08
C GLU A 183 -1.16 -24.50 0.80
N TYR A 184 -1.62 -24.67 -0.43
CA TYR A 184 -2.45 -25.81 -0.82
C TYR A 184 -1.74 -27.13 -0.59
N LYS A 185 -0.45 -27.23 -0.94
CA LYS A 185 0.34 -28.45 -0.69
C LYS A 185 0.52 -28.75 0.79
N SER A 186 0.74 -27.73 1.60
CA SER A 186 0.92 -27.85 3.06
C SER A 186 -0.37 -28.34 3.76
N ASN A 187 -1.54 -27.98 3.23
CA ASN A 187 -2.84 -28.36 3.82
C ASN A 187 -3.31 -29.77 3.40
N VAL A 188 -2.70 -30.38 2.36
CA VAL A 188 -3.09 -31.70 1.82
C VAL A 188 -2.09 -32.79 2.26
N SER A 189 -0.92 -32.43 2.79
CA SER A 189 0.09 -33.35 3.34
C SER A 189 -0.09 -33.56 4.85
#